data_0931da97fa8e3b4324642bf1761f950f
#
_entry.id   0931da97fa8e3b4324642bf1761f950f
#
_cell.length_a   1.000
_cell.length_b   1.000
_cell.length_c   1.000
_cell.angle_alpha   90.00
_cell.angle_beta   90.00
_cell.angle_gamma   90.00
#
_symmetry.space_group_name_H-M   'P 1'
#
loop_
_entity.id
_entity.type
_entity.pdbx_description
1 polymer ?
#
loop_
_entity_poly.entity_id
_entity_poly.type
_entity_poly.pdbx_seq_one_letter_code
_entity_poly.pdbx_strand_id
1 'polypeptide(L)'
;MTHGQRGVSLASVVMTSIQPLDAQSIQYPARTVKRAERAMRCLPFQLPLFAAMRAKSVPLQAIAGQEGVEYHYTRRPMSELAIETGLLWLIQVGILRREVDGQGITDSFRLTPLGRQLVEKWEHQGGTLPPPSFLDRLYNALSRWLRLPV
;
A
#
# COMPACT_ATOMS: atom_id res chain seq x y z
N MET A 1 10.75 -44.51 58.65
CA MET A 1 11.36 -43.18 58.50
C MET A 1 11.11 -42.72 57.11
N THR A 2 10.18 -41.84 56.97
CA THR A 2 9.60 -41.35 55.75
C THR A 2 10.30 -40.08 55.33
N HIS A 3 10.90 -40.09 54.16
CA HIS A 3 11.28 -38.84 53.47
C HIS A 3 10.35 -38.61 52.29
N GLY A 4 9.39 -37.74 52.53
CA GLY A 4 8.58 -37.17 51.45
C GLY A 4 9.40 -36.25 50.60
N GLN A 5 9.65 -36.65 49.37
CA GLN A 5 10.11 -35.72 48.36
C GLN A 5 8.89 -34.99 47.83
N ARG A 6 8.79 -33.74 48.18
CA ARG A 6 7.87 -32.82 47.51
C ARG A 6 8.41 -32.51 46.11
N GLY A 7 7.74 -33.04 45.11
CA GLY A 7 7.97 -32.65 43.76
C GLY A 7 7.82 -31.12 43.63
N VAL A 8 8.90 -30.49 43.27
CA VAL A 8 8.86 -29.11 42.87
C VAL A 8 8.03 -29.06 41.58
N SER A 9 6.83 -28.56 41.70
CA SER A 9 6.05 -28.21 40.53
C SER A 9 6.87 -27.18 39.76
N LEU A 10 7.40 -27.59 38.65
CA LEU A 10 7.92 -26.65 37.68
C LEU A 10 6.75 -25.74 37.32
N ALA A 11 6.82 -24.54 37.81
CA ALA A 11 5.92 -23.49 37.36
C ALA A 11 5.89 -23.57 35.84
N SER A 12 4.71 -23.82 35.31
CA SER A 12 4.45 -23.70 33.90
C SER A 12 5.03 -22.34 33.46
N VAL A 13 6.09 -22.43 32.71
CA VAL A 13 6.56 -21.28 31.95
C VAL A 13 5.37 -20.93 31.09
N VAL A 14 4.63 -19.94 31.55
CA VAL A 14 3.67 -19.28 30.68
C VAL A 14 4.53 -18.69 29.59
N MET A 15 4.69 -19.44 28.51
CA MET A 15 5.05 -18.85 27.24
C MET A 15 3.93 -17.89 26.92
N THR A 16 4.08 -16.68 27.38
CA THR A 16 3.39 -15.57 26.79
C THR A 16 3.84 -15.59 25.35
N SER A 17 3.06 -16.27 24.50
CA SER A 17 3.13 -16.05 23.08
C SER A 17 3.01 -14.53 22.97
N ILE A 18 4.12 -13.87 22.72
CA ILE A 18 4.09 -12.56 22.12
C ILE A 18 3.43 -12.87 20.78
N GLN A 19 2.10 -12.85 20.76
CA GLN A 19 1.39 -12.69 19.51
C GLN A 19 2.06 -11.47 18.91
N PRO A 20 2.62 -11.58 17.69
CA PRO A 20 2.99 -10.38 16.98
C PRO A 20 1.76 -9.53 17.14
N LEU A 21 1.91 -8.34 17.72
CA LEU A 21 0.86 -7.36 17.77
C LEU A 21 0.25 -7.43 16.38
N ASP A 22 -0.88 -8.13 16.31
CA ASP A 22 -1.67 -8.14 15.10
C ASP A 22 -1.67 -6.68 14.74
N ALA A 23 -1.03 -6.37 13.63
CA ALA A 23 -0.92 -4.99 13.21
C ALA A 23 -2.35 -4.53 13.24
N GLN A 24 -2.74 -3.94 14.37
CA GLN A 24 -4.12 -3.53 14.63
C GLN A 24 -4.43 -2.71 13.42
N SER A 25 -5.30 -3.23 12.56
CA SER A 25 -5.56 -2.64 11.27
C SER A 25 -5.88 -1.17 11.55
N ILE A 26 -4.95 -0.29 11.18
CA ILE A 26 -5.08 1.13 11.47
C ILE A 26 -6.41 1.56 10.90
N GLN A 27 -7.27 2.08 11.76
CA GLN A 27 -8.59 2.54 11.35
C GLN A 27 -8.44 3.94 10.76
N TYR A 28 -8.67 4.05 9.45
CA TYR A 28 -8.67 5.33 8.76
C TYR A 28 -10.09 5.89 8.65
N PRO A 29 -10.27 7.21 8.68
CA PRO A 29 -11.56 7.82 8.40
C PRO A 29 -12.10 7.37 7.04
N ALA A 30 -13.40 7.10 6.96
CA ALA A 30 -14.04 6.62 5.72
C ALA A 30 -13.78 7.55 4.52
N ARG A 31 -13.70 8.85 4.76
CA ARG A 31 -13.39 9.86 3.73
C ARG A 31 -11.98 9.67 3.16
N THR A 32 -11.00 9.42 4.01
CA THR A 32 -9.62 9.14 3.62
C THR A 32 -9.54 7.87 2.75
N VAL A 33 -10.19 6.81 3.18
CA VAL A 33 -10.24 5.53 2.45
C VAL A 33 -10.87 5.72 1.08
N LYS A 34 -12.04 6.35 1.00
CA LYS A 34 -12.74 6.60 -0.28
C LYS A 34 -11.92 7.46 -1.25
N ARG A 35 -11.24 8.48 -0.75
CA ARG A 35 -10.35 9.32 -1.57
C ARG A 35 -9.19 8.51 -2.13
N ALA A 36 -8.56 7.71 -1.30
CA ALA A 36 -7.45 6.84 -1.69
C ALA A 36 -7.88 5.78 -2.71
N GLU A 37 -8.99 5.08 -2.48
CA GLU A 37 -9.56 4.10 -3.41
C GLU A 37 -9.85 4.72 -4.78
N ARG A 38 -10.47 5.88 -4.78
CA ARG A 38 -10.78 6.62 -6.01
C ARG A 38 -9.50 6.99 -6.78
N ALA A 39 -8.48 7.48 -6.08
CA ALA A 39 -7.21 7.83 -6.68
C ALA A 39 -6.54 6.62 -7.35
N MET A 40 -6.49 5.47 -6.67
CA MET A 40 -5.94 4.25 -7.25
C MET A 40 -6.70 3.77 -8.48
N ARG A 41 -8.03 3.84 -8.46
CA ARG A 41 -8.89 3.39 -9.57
C ARG A 41 -8.83 4.29 -10.79
N CYS A 42 -8.62 5.59 -10.60
CA CYS A 42 -8.59 6.58 -11.68
C CYS A 42 -7.24 6.69 -12.38
N LEU A 43 -6.18 6.12 -11.82
CA LEU A 43 -4.85 6.15 -12.42
C LEU A 43 -4.60 4.92 -13.31
N PRO A 44 -3.70 5.03 -14.29
CA PRO A 44 -3.44 3.95 -15.25
C PRO A 44 -2.58 2.83 -14.70
N PHE A 45 -2.40 2.77 -13.38
CA PHE A 45 -1.64 1.73 -12.70
C PHE A 45 -2.50 0.50 -12.43
N GLN A 46 -1.87 -0.67 -12.49
CA GLN A 46 -2.51 -1.95 -12.23
C GLN A 46 -2.13 -2.51 -10.87
N LEU A 47 -2.94 -3.43 -10.35
CA LEU A 47 -2.72 -4.04 -9.04
C LEU A 47 -1.33 -4.70 -8.86
N PRO A 48 -0.72 -5.35 -9.88
CA PRO A 48 0.62 -5.89 -9.77
C PRO A 48 1.69 -4.89 -9.36
N LEU A 49 1.58 -3.61 -9.76
CA LEU A 49 2.49 -2.56 -9.31
C LEU A 49 2.43 -2.39 -7.78
N PHE A 50 1.23 -2.26 -7.26
CA PHE A 50 1.03 -2.08 -5.83
C PHE A 50 1.42 -3.31 -5.02
N ALA A 51 1.19 -4.50 -5.55
CA ALA A 51 1.65 -5.74 -4.95
C ALA A 51 3.19 -5.81 -4.89
N ALA A 52 3.88 -5.37 -5.93
CA ALA A 52 5.34 -5.27 -5.94
C ALA A 52 5.84 -4.24 -4.90
N MET A 53 5.19 -3.09 -4.81
CA MET A 53 5.53 -2.02 -3.84
C MET A 53 5.25 -2.41 -2.39
N ARG A 54 4.45 -3.42 -2.14
CA ARG A 54 4.25 -4.02 -0.82
C ARG A 54 5.49 -4.80 -0.38
N ALA A 55 6.08 -5.55 -1.29
CA ALA A 55 7.24 -6.40 -1.01
C ALA A 55 8.55 -5.60 -0.93
N LYS A 56 8.75 -4.69 -1.87
CA LYS A 56 9.97 -3.86 -1.99
C LYS A 56 9.65 -2.52 -2.64
N SER A 57 10.56 -1.56 -2.52
CA SER A 57 10.44 -0.31 -3.28
C SER A 57 10.61 -0.57 -4.77
N VAL A 58 9.83 0.13 -5.59
CA VAL A 58 9.87 0.05 -7.04
C VAL A 58 10.36 1.38 -7.60
N PRO A 59 11.44 1.40 -8.39
CA PRO A 59 11.96 2.63 -8.98
C PRO A 59 11.08 3.13 -10.13
N LEU A 60 11.05 4.44 -10.32
CA LEU A 60 10.29 5.10 -11.38
C LEU A 60 10.56 4.49 -12.76
N GLN A 61 11.83 4.21 -13.06
CA GLN A 61 12.27 3.68 -14.34
C GLN A 61 11.66 2.30 -14.67
N ALA A 62 11.42 1.48 -13.65
CA ALA A 62 10.77 0.17 -13.84
C ALA A 62 9.28 0.27 -14.18
N ILE A 63 8.66 1.43 -13.96
CA ILE A 63 7.24 1.66 -14.24
C ILE A 63 7.04 2.36 -15.59
N ALA A 64 8.02 3.15 -16.01
CA ALA A 64 7.94 3.95 -17.22
C ALA A 64 8.20 3.12 -18.49
N GLY A 65 7.67 3.61 -19.61
CA GLY A 65 7.92 3.03 -20.93
C GLY A 65 7.37 1.61 -21.09
N GLN A 66 8.03 0.85 -21.94
CA GLN A 66 7.66 -0.53 -22.28
C GLN A 66 7.85 -1.47 -21.10
N GLU A 67 8.84 -1.22 -20.27
CA GLU A 67 9.14 -2.03 -19.08
C GLU A 67 7.95 -2.10 -18.12
N GLY A 68 7.27 -0.98 -17.90
CA GLY A 68 6.06 -0.96 -17.08
C GLY A 68 4.93 -1.84 -17.61
N VAL A 69 4.81 -1.95 -18.94
CA VAL A 69 3.84 -2.85 -19.57
C VAL A 69 4.25 -4.32 -19.41
N GLU A 70 5.52 -4.63 -19.59
CA GLU A 70 6.06 -5.98 -19.44
C GLU A 70 5.88 -6.53 -18.01
N TYR A 71 6.05 -5.69 -17.00
CA TYR A 71 5.77 -6.05 -15.61
C TYR A 71 4.29 -6.00 -15.23
N HIS A 72 3.39 -5.66 -16.14
CA HIS A 72 1.97 -5.44 -15.86
C HIS A 72 1.70 -4.31 -14.83
N TYR A 73 2.58 -3.33 -14.76
CA TYR A 73 2.40 -2.17 -13.88
C TYR A 73 1.49 -1.12 -14.50
N THR A 74 1.54 -1.00 -15.83
CA THR A 74 0.70 -0.11 -16.61
C THR A 74 0.08 -0.84 -17.80
N ARG A 75 -1.05 -0.36 -18.30
CA ARG A 75 -1.72 -0.96 -19.47
C ARG A 75 -1.06 -0.59 -20.79
N ARG A 76 -0.35 0.54 -20.81
CA ARG A 76 0.31 1.09 -21.99
C ARG A 76 1.63 1.74 -21.59
N PRO A 77 2.58 1.89 -22.49
CA PRO A 77 3.80 2.64 -22.21
C PRO A 77 3.48 4.09 -21.83
N MET A 78 4.09 4.57 -20.78
CA MET A 78 3.89 5.93 -20.28
C MET A 78 5.24 6.62 -20.06
N SER A 79 5.28 7.94 -20.27
CA SER A 79 6.48 8.72 -19.98
C SER A 79 6.78 8.77 -18.48
N GLU A 80 8.04 8.96 -18.13
CA GLU A 80 8.45 9.14 -16.73
C GLU A 80 7.67 10.28 -16.05
N LEU A 81 7.49 11.40 -16.74
CA LEU A 81 6.75 12.55 -16.21
C LEU A 81 5.28 12.19 -15.88
N ALA A 82 4.62 11.46 -16.76
CA ALA A 82 3.23 11.03 -16.54
C ALA A 82 3.14 10.06 -15.35
N ILE A 83 4.08 9.12 -15.25
CA ILE A 83 4.18 8.19 -14.12
C ILE A 83 4.45 8.95 -12.82
N GLU A 84 5.45 9.82 -12.81
CA GLU A 84 5.80 10.61 -11.62
C GLU A 84 4.61 11.43 -11.13
N THR A 85 3.91 12.12 -12.03
CA THR A 85 2.73 12.90 -11.69
C THR A 85 1.65 12.04 -11.02
N GLY A 86 1.41 10.85 -11.52
CA GLY A 86 0.47 9.90 -10.91
C GLY A 86 0.93 9.39 -9.55
N LEU A 87 2.22 9.05 -9.41
CA LEU A 87 2.78 8.57 -8.15
C LEU A 87 2.78 9.66 -7.07
N LEU A 88 3.09 10.91 -7.43
CA LEU A 88 3.01 12.04 -6.50
C LEU A 88 1.57 12.25 -6.00
N TRP A 89 0.57 12.07 -6.85
CA TRP A 89 -0.81 12.11 -6.42
C TRP A 89 -1.14 11.00 -5.42
N LEU A 90 -0.64 9.79 -5.65
CA LEU A 90 -0.82 8.68 -4.72
C LEU A 90 -0.12 8.90 -3.38
N ILE A 91 1.00 9.64 -3.37
CA ILE A 91 1.63 10.09 -2.12
C ILE A 91 0.71 11.06 -1.38
N GLN A 92 0.14 12.03 -2.08
CA GLN A 92 -0.76 13.03 -1.47
C GLN A 92 -2.02 12.41 -0.85
N VAL A 93 -2.57 11.36 -1.45
CA VAL A 93 -3.73 10.66 -0.88
C VAL A 93 -3.36 9.59 0.14
N GLY A 94 -2.07 9.42 0.43
CA GLY A 94 -1.58 8.55 1.49
C GLY A 94 -1.38 7.08 1.11
N ILE A 95 -1.39 6.74 -0.18
CA ILE A 95 -1.19 5.36 -0.67
C ILE A 95 0.28 4.96 -0.75
N LEU A 96 1.11 5.88 -1.22
CA LEU A 96 2.54 5.65 -1.45
C LEU A 96 3.41 6.57 -0.60
N ARG A 97 4.64 6.14 -0.42
CA ARG A 97 5.73 6.96 0.09
C ARG A 97 6.99 6.74 -0.74
N ARG A 98 7.84 7.74 -0.81
CA ARG A 98 9.19 7.58 -1.37
C ARG A 98 10.07 6.81 -0.40
N GLU A 99 10.92 5.98 -0.94
CA GLU A 99 11.97 5.33 -0.14
C GLU A 99 13.08 6.34 0.17
N VAL A 100 13.61 6.24 1.39
CA VAL A 100 14.76 7.04 1.85
C VAL A 100 15.90 6.08 2.12
N ASP A 101 17.05 6.36 1.54
CA ASP A 101 18.30 5.65 1.81
C ASP A 101 19.28 6.54 2.61
N GLY A 102 20.50 6.06 2.83
CA GLY A 102 21.52 6.82 3.56
C GLY A 102 21.98 8.12 2.87
N GLN A 103 21.58 8.38 1.64
CA GLN A 103 21.90 9.57 0.86
C GLN A 103 20.70 10.53 0.67
N GLY A 104 19.52 10.17 1.14
CA GLY A 104 18.33 10.98 1.08
C GLY A 104 17.15 10.32 0.39
N ILE A 105 16.26 11.14 -0.20
CA ILE A 105 15.05 10.69 -0.89
C ILE A 105 15.43 10.08 -2.24
N THR A 106 14.95 8.88 -2.51
CA THR A 106 15.16 8.18 -3.78
C THR A 106 13.97 8.34 -4.73
N ASP A 107 14.14 7.92 -5.99
CA ASP A 107 13.06 7.82 -6.99
C ASP A 107 12.38 6.44 -6.96
N SER A 108 12.35 5.81 -5.79
CA SER A 108 11.69 4.54 -5.56
C SER A 108 10.52 4.70 -4.60
N PHE A 109 9.47 3.90 -4.79
CA PHE A 109 8.20 4.06 -4.11
C PHE A 109 7.77 2.78 -3.41
N ARG A 110 7.15 2.92 -2.25
CA ARG A 110 6.58 1.82 -1.46
C ARG A 110 5.15 2.15 -1.03
N LEU A 111 4.41 1.09 -0.69
CA LEU A 111 3.10 1.26 -0.06
C LEU A 111 3.22 1.77 1.38
N THR A 112 2.29 2.64 1.73
CA THR A 112 1.98 2.99 3.13
C THR A 112 1.11 1.89 3.76
N PRO A 113 0.88 1.91 5.09
CA PRO A 113 -0.10 1.02 5.72
C PRO A 113 -1.50 1.12 5.12
N LEU A 114 -1.97 2.31 4.76
CA LEU A 114 -3.25 2.50 4.07
C LEU A 114 -3.23 1.82 2.69
N GLY A 115 -2.17 2.01 1.92
CA GLY A 115 -2.00 1.37 0.62
C GLY A 115 -2.04 -0.17 0.72
N ARG A 116 -1.40 -0.74 1.74
CA ARG A 116 -1.43 -2.18 2.00
C ARG A 116 -2.83 -2.71 2.27
N GLN A 117 -3.60 -2.02 3.10
CA GLN A 117 -4.98 -2.41 3.40
C GLN A 117 -5.85 -2.43 2.14
N LEU A 118 -5.72 -1.45 1.27
CA LEU A 118 -6.49 -1.37 0.03
C LEU A 118 -6.08 -2.44 -0.97
N VAL A 119 -4.79 -2.72 -1.11
CA VAL A 119 -4.30 -3.78 -1.99
C VAL A 119 -4.81 -5.15 -1.52
N GLU A 120 -4.72 -5.44 -0.24
CA GLU A 120 -5.27 -6.68 0.34
C GLU A 120 -6.76 -6.82 0.08
N LYS A 121 -7.52 -5.74 0.27
CA LYS A 121 -8.96 -5.73 -0.03
C LYS A 121 -9.25 -6.14 -1.47
N TRP A 122 -8.55 -5.59 -2.45
CA TRP A 122 -8.79 -5.91 -3.86
C TRP A 122 -8.22 -7.26 -4.29
N GLU A 123 -7.13 -7.71 -3.69
CA GLU A 123 -6.65 -9.08 -3.88
C GLU A 123 -7.70 -10.10 -3.44
N HIS A 124 -8.37 -9.88 -2.31
CA HIS A 124 -9.47 -10.71 -1.83
C HIS A 124 -10.75 -10.62 -2.69
N GLN A 125 -10.94 -9.53 -3.40
CA GLN A 125 -12.12 -9.28 -4.25
C GLN A 125 -11.94 -9.66 -5.72
N GLY A 126 -10.90 -10.39 -6.09
CA GLY A 126 -10.68 -10.89 -7.44
C GLY A 126 -9.37 -10.47 -8.10
N GLY A 127 -8.51 -9.75 -7.40
CA GLY A 127 -7.15 -9.44 -7.86
C GLY A 127 -7.04 -8.38 -8.94
N THR A 128 -8.08 -7.57 -9.15
CA THR A 128 -8.09 -6.45 -10.08
C THR A 128 -8.66 -5.20 -9.45
N LEU A 129 -8.17 -4.04 -9.90
CA LEU A 129 -8.78 -2.77 -9.50
C LEU A 129 -10.13 -2.60 -10.19
N PRO A 130 -11.20 -2.27 -9.45
CA PRO A 130 -12.50 -1.97 -10.06
C PRO A 130 -12.37 -0.77 -11.01
N PRO A 131 -13.08 -0.76 -12.16
CA PRO A 131 -13.06 0.40 -13.04
C PRO A 131 -13.70 1.61 -12.35
N PRO A 132 -13.14 2.82 -12.54
CA PRO A 132 -13.70 4.02 -11.97
C PRO A 132 -14.98 4.42 -12.69
N SER A 133 -15.98 4.91 -11.93
CA SER A 133 -17.15 5.55 -12.50
C SER A 133 -16.82 6.94 -13.05
N PHE A 134 -17.72 7.52 -13.84
CA PHE A 134 -17.59 8.90 -14.31
C PHE A 134 -17.48 9.88 -13.13
N LEU A 135 -18.27 9.71 -12.08
CA LEU A 135 -18.21 10.53 -10.88
C LEU A 135 -16.89 10.39 -10.14
N ASP A 136 -16.33 9.19 -10.09
CA ASP A 136 -15.01 8.97 -9.50
C ASP A 136 -13.92 9.75 -10.24
N ARG A 137 -13.96 9.74 -11.58
CA ARG A 137 -13.01 10.49 -12.41
C ARG A 137 -13.14 11.99 -12.22
N LEU A 138 -14.38 12.50 -12.19
CA LEU A 138 -14.65 13.90 -11.96
C LEU A 138 -14.18 14.34 -10.57
N TYR A 139 -14.51 13.58 -9.54
CA TYR A 139 -14.10 13.87 -8.17
C TYR A 139 -12.59 13.82 -7.98
N ASN A 140 -11.93 12.85 -8.60
CA ASN A 140 -10.48 12.74 -8.55
C ASN A 140 -9.80 13.91 -9.26
N ALA A 141 -10.31 14.32 -10.42
CA ALA A 141 -9.80 15.47 -11.16
C ALA A 141 -9.97 16.77 -10.37
N LEU A 142 -11.13 16.99 -9.78
CA LEU A 142 -11.40 18.17 -8.94
C LEU A 142 -10.50 18.19 -7.70
N SER A 143 -10.33 17.06 -7.02
CA SER A 143 -9.47 16.95 -5.84
C SER A 143 -8.01 17.24 -6.16
N ARG A 144 -7.54 16.83 -7.33
CA ARG A 144 -6.17 17.12 -7.81
C ARG A 144 -6.00 18.58 -8.16
N TRP A 145 -6.99 19.16 -8.85
CA TRP A 145 -6.90 20.51 -9.38
C TRP A 145 -7.09 21.58 -8.31
N LEU A 146 -8.02 21.37 -7.39
CA LEU A 146 -8.33 22.35 -6.33
C LEU A 146 -7.46 22.19 -5.08
N ARG A 147 -6.63 21.17 -4.99
CA ARG A 147 -5.83 20.84 -3.78
C ARG A 147 -6.63 20.91 -2.48
N LEU A 148 -7.90 20.54 -2.56
CA LEU A 148 -8.77 20.57 -1.39
C LEU A 148 -8.30 19.53 -0.36
N PRO A 149 -8.06 19.94 0.88
CA PRO A 149 -7.88 19.01 1.99
C PRO A 149 -9.26 18.43 2.32
N VAL A 150 -9.54 17.24 1.83
CA VAL A 150 -10.80 16.55 2.11
C VAL A 150 -10.50 15.18 2.68
#